data_7e57af3b66576832794403f5fe07ada5
#
_entry.id   7e57af3b66576832794403f5fe07ada5
#
_cell.length_a   1.000
_cell.length_b   1.000
_cell.length_c   1.000
_cell.angle_alpha   90.00
_cell.angle_beta   90.00
_cell.angle_gamma   90.00
#
_symmetry.space_group_name_H-M   'P 1'
#
loop_
_entity.id
_entity.type
_entity.pdbx_description
1 polymer ?
#
loop_
_entity_poly.entity_id
_entity_poly.type
_entity_poly.pdbx_seq_one_letter_code
_entity_poly.pdbx_strand_id
1 'polypeptide(L)'
;MAWINVINEEKATGSLRDQYKNLIEPWGGVDNILKIHSLNPESLDAHVRLYKMAMYGKSSVQIREREMIAVVVSTINQCHYWIIHHGEGLLKLTKNKTLVNQLKSDYKLADITPQQMAMLDYSVKLTERPGDMILEDVDRLRDAGFNDRTILDINQIVAYFAYVNRVADGLGVELEDFWEKK
;
A
#
# COMPACT_ATOMS: atom_id res chain seq x y z
N MET A 1 11.61 -14.77 -6.50
CA MET A 1 13.00 -14.22 -6.26
C MET A 1 13.05 -12.80 -6.76
N ALA A 2 13.80 -11.91 -6.13
CA ALA A 2 14.01 -10.56 -6.65
C ALA A 2 15.12 -10.56 -7.71
N TRP A 3 15.16 -9.52 -8.57
CA TRP A 3 16.18 -9.37 -9.63
C TRP A 3 17.54 -8.86 -9.12
N ILE A 4 17.62 -8.46 -7.85
CA ILE A 4 18.85 -8.08 -7.18
C ILE A 4 19.15 -9.03 -6.02
N ASN A 5 20.39 -8.99 -5.52
CA ASN A 5 20.76 -9.76 -4.32
C ASN A 5 19.95 -9.31 -3.11
N VAL A 6 19.49 -10.29 -2.33
CA VAL A 6 18.75 -10.10 -1.09
C VAL A 6 19.46 -10.88 0.02
N ILE A 7 19.63 -10.26 1.18
CA ILE A 7 20.18 -10.90 2.37
C ILE A 7 19.00 -11.45 3.17
N ASN A 8 18.86 -12.76 3.23
CA ASN A 8 17.82 -13.42 4.03
C ASN A 8 18.14 -13.35 5.53
N GLU A 9 17.13 -13.67 6.34
CA GLU A 9 17.16 -13.58 7.80
C GLU A 9 18.36 -14.32 8.41
N GLU A 10 18.66 -15.52 7.90
CA GLU A 10 19.73 -16.38 8.38
C GLU A 10 21.14 -15.79 8.16
N LYS A 11 21.29 -14.96 7.12
CA LYS A 11 22.56 -14.31 6.74
C LYS A 11 22.67 -12.86 7.22
N ALA A 12 21.60 -12.32 7.79
CA ALA A 12 21.57 -10.95 8.25
C ALA A 12 22.48 -10.75 9.47
N THR A 13 23.26 -9.66 9.48
CA THR A 13 24.16 -9.29 10.58
C THR A 13 23.95 -7.84 10.97
N GLY A 14 24.49 -7.42 12.12
CA GLY A 14 24.46 -6.02 12.56
C GLY A 14 23.04 -5.45 12.62
N SER A 15 22.86 -4.20 12.18
CA SER A 15 21.60 -3.48 12.18
C SER A 15 20.51 -4.16 11.36
N LEU A 16 20.85 -4.80 10.23
CA LEU A 16 19.88 -5.53 9.42
C LEU A 16 19.24 -6.69 10.22
N ARG A 17 20.06 -7.47 10.92
CA ARG A 17 19.55 -8.58 11.76
C ARG A 17 18.62 -8.06 12.86
N ASP A 18 18.97 -6.94 13.48
CA ASP A 18 18.15 -6.39 14.56
C ASP A 18 16.84 -5.80 14.03
N GLN A 19 16.84 -5.22 12.84
CA GLN A 19 15.61 -4.80 12.17
C GLN A 19 14.72 -6.00 11.82
N TYR A 20 15.26 -7.05 11.22
CA TYR A 20 14.49 -8.24 10.85
C TYR A 20 13.80 -8.90 12.04
N LYS A 21 14.45 -8.99 13.22
CA LYS A 21 13.81 -9.51 14.45
C LYS A 21 12.50 -8.79 14.79
N ASN A 22 12.40 -7.49 14.49
CA ASN A 22 11.24 -6.68 14.77
C ASN A 22 10.20 -6.68 13.63
N LEU A 23 10.50 -7.36 12.52
CA LEU A 23 9.70 -7.40 11.29
C LEU A 23 9.24 -8.82 10.93
N ILE A 24 9.46 -9.79 11.84
CA ILE A 24 8.98 -11.16 11.65
C ILE A 24 7.45 -11.16 11.76
N GLU A 25 6.83 -11.61 10.68
CA GLU A 25 5.38 -11.74 10.58
C GLU A 25 4.88 -13.07 11.21
N PRO A 26 3.56 -13.21 11.48
CA PRO A 26 3.00 -14.43 12.08
C PRO A 26 3.26 -15.72 11.29
N TRP A 27 3.57 -15.61 9.99
CA TRP A 27 3.95 -16.78 9.17
C TRP A 27 5.40 -17.26 9.38
N GLY A 28 6.19 -16.53 10.20
CA GLY A 28 7.52 -16.92 10.63
C GLY A 28 8.68 -16.33 9.84
N GLY A 29 8.43 -15.39 8.91
CA GLY A 29 9.47 -14.73 8.12
C GLY A 29 9.23 -13.24 7.96
N VAL A 30 10.12 -12.56 7.28
CA VAL A 30 10.04 -11.15 6.88
C VAL A 30 9.49 -11.06 5.46
N ASP A 31 8.54 -10.16 5.20
CA ASP A 31 7.97 -9.99 3.88
C ASP A 31 9.03 -9.62 2.82
N ASN A 32 8.88 -10.15 1.62
CA ASN A 32 9.85 -9.99 0.54
C ASN A 32 10.07 -8.52 0.16
N ILE A 33 9.01 -7.70 0.26
CA ILE A 33 9.13 -6.24 0.03
C ILE A 33 10.01 -5.54 1.09
N LEU A 34 10.14 -6.09 2.27
CA LEU A 34 11.06 -5.58 3.30
C LEU A 34 12.47 -6.10 3.05
N LYS A 35 12.60 -7.38 2.68
CA LYS A 35 13.89 -7.99 2.34
C LYS A 35 14.59 -7.36 1.15
N ILE A 36 13.84 -6.78 0.19
CA ILE A 36 14.45 -6.10 -0.97
C ILE A 36 15.35 -4.93 -0.57
N HIS A 37 15.12 -4.34 0.60
CA HIS A 37 15.94 -3.27 1.16
C HIS A 37 17.20 -3.75 1.89
N SER A 38 17.45 -5.06 1.95
CA SER A 38 18.51 -5.66 2.78
C SER A 38 19.93 -5.14 2.52
N LEU A 39 20.20 -4.68 1.30
CA LEU A 39 21.50 -4.09 0.93
C LEU A 39 21.69 -2.67 1.49
N ASN A 40 20.63 -2.04 1.96
CA ASN A 40 20.65 -0.71 2.57
C ASN A 40 19.70 -0.67 3.78
N PRO A 41 20.17 -1.07 4.98
CA PRO A 41 19.34 -1.11 6.19
C PRO A 41 18.74 0.25 6.60
N GLU A 42 19.35 1.37 6.22
CA GLU A 42 18.78 2.70 6.45
C GLU A 42 17.53 2.93 5.61
N SER A 43 17.53 2.43 4.36
CA SER A 43 16.34 2.52 3.50
C SER A 43 15.22 1.60 4.00
N LEU A 44 15.55 0.44 4.59
CA LEU A 44 14.56 -0.43 5.25
C LEU A 44 13.89 0.29 6.42
N ASP A 45 14.66 0.92 7.31
CA ASP A 45 14.11 1.66 8.45
C ASP A 45 13.20 2.82 7.99
N ALA A 46 13.65 3.60 7.00
CA ALA A 46 12.87 4.71 6.44
C ALA A 46 11.56 4.21 5.80
N HIS A 47 11.63 3.12 5.03
CA HIS A 47 10.46 2.47 4.43
C HIS A 47 9.46 2.01 5.49
N VAL A 48 9.92 1.29 6.52
CA VAL A 48 9.06 0.79 7.60
C VAL A 48 8.39 1.93 8.37
N ARG A 49 9.12 3.01 8.63
CA ARG A 49 8.55 4.20 9.29
C ARG A 49 7.49 4.86 8.43
N LEU A 50 7.74 5.01 7.12
CA LEU A 50 6.78 5.58 6.18
C LEU A 50 5.52 4.71 6.08
N TYR A 51 5.68 3.39 5.95
CA TYR A 51 4.58 2.42 5.93
C TYR A 51 3.71 2.52 7.19
N LYS A 52 4.35 2.47 8.36
CA LYS A 52 3.64 2.57 9.63
C LYS A 52 2.87 3.89 9.76
N MET A 53 3.46 4.99 9.31
CA MET A 53 2.79 6.29 9.30
C MET A 53 1.59 6.29 8.34
N ALA A 54 1.77 5.84 7.10
CA ALA A 54 0.72 5.84 6.09
C ALA A 54 -0.44 4.89 6.44
N MET A 55 -0.15 3.67 6.91
CA MET A 55 -1.17 2.66 7.13
C MET A 55 -1.74 2.63 8.56
N TYR A 56 -0.95 2.99 9.57
CA TYR A 56 -1.34 2.84 10.98
C TYR A 56 -1.22 4.13 11.81
N GLY A 57 -0.72 5.22 11.22
CA GLY A 57 -0.62 6.52 11.89
C GLY A 57 -1.99 7.06 12.30
N LYS A 58 -2.02 7.91 13.32
CA LYS A 58 -3.25 8.56 13.80
C LYS A 58 -3.84 9.45 12.70
N SER A 59 -5.05 9.12 12.24
CA SER A 59 -5.75 9.81 11.16
C SER A 59 -7.26 9.54 11.26
N SER A 60 -8.08 10.39 10.62
CA SER A 60 -9.51 10.12 10.41
C SER A 60 -9.78 9.18 9.23
N VAL A 61 -8.80 8.94 8.34
CA VAL A 61 -8.87 7.87 7.33
C VAL A 61 -8.78 6.54 8.04
N GLN A 62 -9.87 5.78 8.05
CA GLN A 62 -9.92 4.48 8.72
C GLN A 62 -9.04 3.45 8.01
N ILE A 63 -8.62 2.42 8.74
CA ILE A 63 -7.75 1.37 8.18
C ILE A 63 -8.38 0.72 6.93
N ARG A 64 -9.70 0.50 6.93
CA ARG A 64 -10.42 -0.03 5.77
C ARG A 64 -10.28 0.87 4.54
N GLU A 65 -10.35 2.18 4.72
CA GLU A 65 -10.23 3.16 3.62
C GLU A 65 -8.81 3.23 3.08
N ARG A 66 -7.81 3.10 3.96
CA ARG A 66 -6.39 3.01 3.55
C ARG A 66 -6.14 1.75 2.72
N GLU A 67 -6.73 0.61 3.10
CA GLU A 67 -6.69 -0.62 2.32
C GLU A 67 -7.40 -0.47 0.96
N MET A 68 -8.52 0.26 0.91
CA MET A 68 -9.20 0.56 -0.36
C MET A 68 -8.30 1.39 -1.29
N ILE A 69 -7.66 2.44 -0.78
CA ILE A 69 -6.69 3.23 -1.55
C ILE A 69 -5.54 2.33 -2.03
N ALA A 70 -4.98 1.51 -1.14
CA ALA A 70 -3.89 0.59 -1.45
C ALA A 70 -4.24 -0.35 -2.61
N VAL A 71 -5.42 -0.98 -2.57
CA VAL A 71 -5.90 -1.87 -3.62
C VAL A 71 -6.07 -1.13 -4.94
N VAL A 72 -6.76 0.03 -4.93
CA VAL A 72 -7.04 0.78 -6.16
C VAL A 72 -5.76 1.32 -6.80
N VAL A 73 -4.88 1.95 -6.03
CA VAL A 73 -3.60 2.47 -6.53
C VAL A 73 -2.72 1.35 -7.10
N SER A 74 -2.65 0.21 -6.39
CA SER A 74 -1.85 -0.92 -6.86
C SER A 74 -2.45 -1.58 -8.11
N THR A 75 -3.78 -1.58 -8.24
CA THR A 75 -4.47 -2.08 -9.44
C THR A 75 -4.15 -1.20 -10.65
N ILE A 76 -4.19 0.13 -10.51
CA ILE A 76 -3.83 1.07 -11.58
C ILE A 76 -2.37 0.91 -11.99
N ASN A 77 -1.47 0.77 -11.03
CA ASN A 77 -0.06 0.51 -11.28
C ASN A 77 0.21 -0.92 -11.77
N GLN A 78 -0.79 -1.82 -11.78
CA GLN A 78 -0.67 -3.24 -12.16
C GLN A 78 0.32 -4.02 -11.28
N CYS A 79 0.53 -3.59 -10.03
CA CYS A 79 1.47 -4.20 -9.11
C CYS A 79 0.87 -5.43 -8.43
N HIS A 80 1.16 -6.62 -8.97
CA HIS A 80 0.58 -7.89 -8.50
C HIS A 80 0.82 -8.13 -7.01
N TYR A 81 2.04 -7.89 -6.53
CA TYR A 81 2.41 -8.08 -5.13
C TYR A 81 1.43 -7.36 -4.18
N TRP A 82 1.22 -6.07 -4.42
CA TRP A 82 0.42 -5.24 -3.54
C TRP A 82 -1.10 -5.42 -3.74
N ILE A 83 -1.55 -5.77 -4.95
CA ILE A 83 -2.96 -6.15 -5.20
C ILE A 83 -3.35 -7.36 -4.34
N ILE A 84 -2.46 -8.36 -4.21
CA ILE A 84 -2.74 -9.55 -3.42
C ILE A 84 -2.70 -9.23 -1.93
N HIS A 85 -1.63 -8.62 -1.43
CA HIS A 85 -1.46 -8.32 0.00
C HIS A 85 -2.61 -7.46 0.55
N HIS A 86 -2.88 -6.31 -0.08
CA HIS A 86 -3.93 -5.40 0.39
C HIS A 86 -5.34 -5.85 0.04
N GLY A 87 -5.51 -6.60 -1.06
CA GLY A 87 -6.79 -7.25 -1.36
C GLY A 87 -7.19 -8.25 -0.27
N GLU A 88 -6.25 -9.05 0.22
CA GLU A 88 -6.50 -9.96 1.34
C GLU A 88 -6.69 -9.20 2.67
N GLY A 89 -5.91 -8.15 2.92
CA GLY A 89 -6.08 -7.26 4.06
C GLY A 89 -7.48 -6.67 4.12
N LEU A 90 -7.94 -6.10 3.01
CA LEU A 90 -9.29 -5.54 2.88
C LEU A 90 -10.37 -6.61 3.05
N LEU A 91 -10.18 -7.81 2.48
CA LEU A 91 -11.11 -8.92 2.64
C LEU A 91 -11.24 -9.35 4.10
N LYS A 92 -10.13 -9.43 4.84
CA LYS A 92 -10.14 -9.75 6.28
C LYS A 92 -10.92 -8.72 7.09
N LEU A 93 -10.79 -7.43 6.77
CA LEU A 93 -11.47 -6.34 7.47
C LEU A 93 -12.96 -6.26 7.14
N THR A 94 -13.32 -6.44 5.88
CA THR A 94 -14.70 -6.18 5.40
C THR A 94 -15.56 -7.43 5.33
N LYS A 95 -14.95 -8.60 5.19
CA LYS A 95 -15.62 -9.88 4.84
C LYS A 95 -16.45 -9.78 3.54
N ASN A 96 -16.16 -8.80 2.70
CA ASN A 96 -16.89 -8.50 1.48
C ASN A 96 -16.04 -8.75 0.23
N LYS A 97 -16.10 -9.97 -0.30
CA LYS A 97 -15.37 -10.38 -1.52
C LYS A 97 -15.81 -9.59 -2.75
N THR A 98 -17.10 -9.23 -2.84
CA THR A 98 -17.64 -8.45 -3.96
C THR A 98 -16.99 -7.07 -4.00
N LEU A 99 -16.92 -6.36 -2.87
CA LEU A 99 -16.24 -5.09 -2.77
C LEU A 99 -14.77 -5.18 -3.23
N VAL A 100 -14.03 -6.18 -2.71
CA VAL A 100 -12.61 -6.36 -3.07
C VAL A 100 -12.45 -6.59 -4.58
N ASN A 101 -13.30 -7.42 -5.19
CA ASN A 101 -13.26 -7.68 -6.63
C ASN A 101 -13.60 -6.44 -7.45
N GLN A 102 -14.60 -5.66 -7.04
CA GLN A 102 -14.96 -4.40 -7.69
C GLN A 102 -13.80 -3.39 -7.65
N LEU A 103 -13.15 -3.22 -6.49
CA LEU A 103 -11.99 -2.32 -6.37
C LEU A 103 -10.79 -2.77 -7.22
N LYS A 104 -10.65 -4.06 -7.47
CA LYS A 104 -9.60 -4.64 -8.33
C LYS A 104 -9.92 -4.57 -9.83
N SER A 105 -11.19 -4.46 -10.22
CA SER A 105 -11.61 -4.44 -11.63
C SER A 105 -12.04 -3.05 -12.10
N ASP A 106 -13.06 -2.50 -11.45
CA ASP A 106 -13.59 -1.16 -11.67
C ASP A 106 -14.16 -0.63 -10.36
N TYR A 107 -13.42 0.23 -9.68
CA TYR A 107 -13.83 0.80 -8.39
C TYR A 107 -15.12 1.62 -8.48
N LYS A 108 -15.48 2.10 -9.68
CA LYS A 108 -16.74 2.84 -9.90
C LYS A 108 -18.00 1.98 -9.67
N LEU A 109 -17.86 0.65 -9.77
CA LEU A 109 -18.93 -0.29 -9.51
C LEU A 109 -19.07 -0.66 -8.03
N ALA A 110 -18.15 -0.19 -7.18
CA ALA A 110 -18.16 -0.54 -5.76
C ALA A 110 -19.33 0.13 -5.01
N ASP A 111 -20.02 -0.68 -4.19
CA ASP A 111 -21.04 -0.17 -3.27
C ASP A 111 -20.36 0.48 -2.04
N ILE A 112 -20.03 1.76 -2.19
CA ILE A 112 -19.32 2.58 -1.21
C ILE A 112 -19.97 3.95 -1.07
N THR A 113 -19.65 4.67 0.00
CA THR A 113 -20.21 5.99 0.24
C THR A 113 -19.72 7.04 -0.78
N PRO A 114 -20.48 8.13 -1.03
CA PRO A 114 -20.01 9.23 -1.87
C PRO A 114 -18.67 9.81 -1.40
N GLN A 115 -18.42 9.87 -0.09
CA GLN A 115 -17.15 10.31 0.48
C GLN A 115 -15.99 9.38 0.08
N GLN A 116 -16.20 8.06 0.18
CA GLN A 116 -15.22 7.06 -0.24
C GLN A 116 -14.99 7.09 -1.75
N MET A 117 -16.04 7.33 -2.56
CA MET A 117 -15.91 7.49 -3.99
C MET A 117 -15.03 8.70 -4.33
N ALA A 118 -15.28 9.85 -3.72
CA ALA A 118 -14.46 11.05 -3.93
C ALA A 118 -12.98 10.82 -3.55
N MET A 119 -12.73 10.09 -2.46
CA MET A 119 -11.39 9.70 -2.03
C MET A 119 -10.69 8.82 -3.08
N LEU A 120 -11.41 7.84 -3.64
CA LEU A 120 -10.84 6.95 -4.67
C LEU A 120 -10.65 7.69 -6.01
N ASP A 121 -11.57 8.58 -6.41
CA ASP A 121 -11.42 9.41 -7.61
C ASP A 121 -10.16 10.27 -7.56
N TYR A 122 -9.91 10.90 -6.41
CA TYR A 122 -8.68 11.63 -6.16
C TYR A 122 -7.46 10.71 -6.26
N SER A 123 -7.52 9.54 -5.63
CA SER A 123 -6.41 8.57 -5.60
C SER A 123 -6.06 8.07 -7.00
N VAL A 124 -7.07 7.79 -7.82
CA VAL A 124 -6.91 7.36 -9.21
C VAL A 124 -6.25 8.45 -10.05
N LYS A 125 -6.80 9.67 -10.03
CA LYS A 125 -6.25 10.79 -10.80
C LYS A 125 -4.80 11.08 -10.41
N LEU A 126 -4.51 11.11 -9.09
CA LEU A 126 -3.14 11.34 -8.60
C LEU A 126 -2.17 10.23 -9.03
N THR A 127 -2.64 8.99 -9.15
CA THR A 127 -1.82 7.86 -9.58
C THR A 127 -1.53 7.89 -11.07
N GLU A 128 -2.57 8.11 -11.89
CA GLU A 128 -2.46 8.05 -13.36
C GLU A 128 -1.81 9.31 -13.95
N ARG A 129 -2.17 10.48 -13.41
CA ARG A 129 -1.83 11.79 -14.00
C ARG A 129 -1.48 12.81 -12.92
N PRO A 130 -0.40 12.60 -12.14
CA PRO A 130 -0.04 13.50 -11.03
C PRO A 130 0.22 14.94 -11.49
N GLY A 131 0.68 15.13 -12.73
CA GLY A 131 0.90 16.46 -13.31
C GLY A 131 -0.37 17.24 -13.66
N ASP A 132 -1.53 16.55 -13.71
CA ASP A 132 -2.83 17.15 -14.04
C ASP A 132 -3.65 17.51 -12.79
N MET A 133 -3.09 17.35 -11.59
CA MET A 133 -3.76 17.70 -10.35
C MET A 133 -3.93 19.20 -10.25
N ILE A 134 -5.14 19.63 -9.88
CA ILE A 134 -5.53 21.04 -9.75
C ILE A 134 -6.26 21.27 -8.42
N LEU A 135 -6.46 22.54 -8.04
CA LEU A 135 -7.10 22.89 -6.76
C LEU A 135 -8.49 22.25 -6.61
N GLU A 136 -9.25 22.19 -7.70
CA GLU A 136 -10.60 21.61 -7.72
C GLU A 136 -10.64 20.14 -7.33
N ASP A 137 -9.55 19.39 -7.51
CA ASP A 137 -9.46 18.00 -7.03
C ASP A 137 -9.40 17.93 -5.51
N VAL A 138 -8.74 18.88 -4.89
CA VAL A 138 -8.69 19.04 -3.43
C VAL A 138 -10.04 19.57 -2.90
N ASP A 139 -10.66 20.53 -3.60
CA ASP A 139 -11.95 21.09 -3.20
C ASP A 139 -13.06 20.03 -3.24
N ARG A 140 -13.05 19.10 -4.21
CA ARG A 140 -13.97 17.94 -4.21
C ARG A 140 -13.82 17.06 -2.96
N LEU A 141 -12.62 16.89 -2.43
CA LEU A 141 -12.42 16.20 -1.16
C LEU A 141 -12.99 17.00 0.02
N ARG A 142 -12.82 18.32 0.03
CA ARG A 142 -13.43 19.20 1.06
C ARG A 142 -14.95 19.14 1.01
N ASP A 143 -15.53 19.19 -0.17
CA ASP A 143 -16.97 19.08 -0.39
C ASP A 143 -17.51 17.71 0.06
N ALA A 144 -16.71 16.66 -0.08
CA ALA A 144 -17.03 15.33 0.46
C ALA A 144 -16.85 15.22 1.98
N GLY A 145 -16.43 16.29 2.67
CA GLY A 145 -16.34 16.39 4.13
C GLY A 145 -14.95 16.03 4.72
N PHE A 146 -13.90 15.96 3.89
CA PHE A 146 -12.54 15.80 4.39
C PHE A 146 -11.93 17.16 4.75
N ASN A 147 -11.27 17.24 5.91
CA ASN A 147 -10.46 18.40 6.27
C ASN A 147 -9.05 18.29 5.70
N ASP A 148 -8.29 19.39 5.71
CA ASP A 148 -6.96 19.46 5.11
C ASP A 148 -5.97 18.44 5.69
N ARG A 149 -6.08 18.10 6.98
CA ARG A 149 -5.24 17.04 7.58
C ARG A 149 -5.57 15.69 6.98
N THR A 150 -6.84 15.38 6.81
CA THR A 150 -7.28 14.11 6.21
C THR A 150 -6.90 14.03 4.73
N ILE A 151 -7.00 15.14 4.01
CA ILE A 151 -6.56 15.25 2.61
C ILE A 151 -5.06 14.99 2.48
N LEU A 152 -4.25 15.56 3.38
CA LEU A 152 -2.83 15.27 3.44
C LEU A 152 -2.57 13.77 3.68
N ASP A 153 -3.30 13.16 4.61
CA ASP A 153 -3.14 11.72 4.92
C ASP A 153 -3.53 10.86 3.71
N ILE A 154 -4.64 11.16 3.01
CA ILE A 154 -5.03 10.48 1.75
C ILE A 154 -3.92 10.60 0.71
N ASN A 155 -3.42 11.82 0.46
CA ASN A 155 -2.34 12.05 -0.50
C ASN A 155 -1.08 11.24 -0.17
N GLN A 156 -0.69 11.20 1.10
CA GLN A 156 0.49 10.46 1.54
C GLN A 156 0.32 8.94 1.39
N ILE A 157 -0.89 8.40 1.60
CA ILE A 157 -1.17 6.97 1.36
C ILE A 157 -1.01 6.67 -0.14
N VAL A 158 -1.59 7.49 -1.02
CA VAL A 158 -1.44 7.32 -2.48
C VAL A 158 0.03 7.40 -2.91
N ALA A 159 0.75 8.41 -2.41
CA ALA A 159 2.17 8.61 -2.73
C ALA A 159 3.04 7.45 -2.21
N TYR A 160 2.72 6.90 -1.02
CA TYR A 160 3.39 5.72 -0.51
C TYR A 160 3.20 4.52 -1.44
N PHE A 161 1.96 4.23 -1.88
CA PHE A 161 1.72 3.12 -2.81
C PHE A 161 2.32 3.37 -4.18
N ALA A 162 2.36 4.60 -4.67
CA ALA A 162 3.10 4.95 -5.88
C ALA A 162 4.61 4.65 -5.75
N TYR A 163 5.21 4.91 -4.58
CA TYR A 163 6.60 4.57 -4.28
C TYR A 163 6.80 3.05 -4.20
N VAL A 164 6.04 2.36 -3.32
CA VAL A 164 6.31 0.96 -3.01
C VAL A 164 5.95 -0.01 -4.15
N ASN A 165 4.96 0.33 -5.00
CA ASN A 165 4.67 -0.43 -6.22
C ASN A 165 5.89 -0.39 -7.16
N ARG A 166 6.52 0.77 -7.34
CA ARG A 166 7.74 0.89 -8.16
C ARG A 166 8.92 0.13 -7.59
N VAL A 167 9.06 0.07 -6.27
CA VAL A 167 10.09 -0.76 -5.64
C VAL A 167 9.83 -2.24 -5.92
N ALA A 168 8.59 -2.69 -5.75
CA ALA A 168 8.22 -4.08 -5.99
C ALA A 168 8.42 -4.48 -7.46
N ASP A 169 7.81 -3.75 -8.38
CA ASP A 169 7.81 -4.08 -9.81
C ASP A 169 9.18 -3.84 -10.45
N GLY A 170 9.84 -2.73 -10.08
CA GLY A 170 11.15 -2.38 -10.61
C GLY A 170 12.29 -3.33 -10.20
N LEU A 171 12.09 -4.13 -9.14
CA LEU A 171 13.07 -5.08 -8.62
C LEU A 171 12.57 -6.54 -8.64
N GLY A 172 11.40 -6.78 -9.21
CA GLY A 172 10.83 -8.11 -9.37
C GLY A 172 10.58 -8.83 -8.06
N VAL A 173 9.94 -8.13 -7.11
CA VAL A 173 9.58 -8.73 -5.82
C VAL A 173 8.42 -9.70 -6.01
N GLU A 174 8.66 -10.97 -5.75
CA GLU A 174 7.65 -12.04 -5.80
C GLU A 174 6.89 -12.14 -4.47
N LEU A 175 5.70 -12.71 -4.53
CA LEU A 175 4.93 -13.08 -3.33
C LEU A 175 5.71 -14.11 -2.50
N GLU A 176 5.38 -14.18 -1.23
CA GLU A 176 5.90 -15.21 -0.32
C GLU A 176 5.26 -16.58 -0.64
N ASP A 177 6.02 -17.66 -0.47
CA ASP A 177 5.64 -19.03 -0.84
C ASP A 177 4.31 -19.50 -0.23
N PHE A 178 3.87 -18.89 0.88
CA PHE A 178 2.61 -19.27 1.49
C PHE A 178 1.36 -18.78 0.69
N TRP A 179 1.52 -17.82 -0.20
CA TRP A 179 0.44 -17.37 -1.08
C TRP A 179 0.09 -18.40 -2.16
N GLU A 180 1.07 -19.21 -2.59
CA GLU A 180 0.87 -20.28 -3.58
C GLU A 180 0.05 -21.48 -3.02
N LYS A 181 -0.10 -21.54 -1.71
CA LYS A 181 -0.79 -22.64 -1.00
C LYS A 181 -2.24 -22.31 -0.64
N LYS A 182 -2.74 -21.14 -1.03
CA LYS A 182 -4.12 -20.69 -0.80
C LYS A 182 -4.96 -20.81 -2.07
#